data_d5a47b8691fa2be3644e02f1e7abe42b
#
_entry.id   d5a47b8691fa2be3644e02f1e7abe42b
#
_cell.length_a   1.000
_cell.length_b   1.000
_cell.length_c   1.000
_cell.angle_alpha   90.00
_cell.angle_beta   90.00
_cell.angle_gamma   90.00
#
_symmetry.space_group_name_H-M   'P 1'
#
loop_
_entity.id
_entity.type
_entity.pdbx_description
1 polymer ?
#
loop_
_entity_poly.entity_id
_entity_poly.type
_entity_poly.pdbx_seq_one_letter_code
_entity_poly.pdbx_strand_id
1 'polypeptide(L)'
;YFVYNVASSLYAPLMTATVTQYEAGAGYYASGFVVRAEEVVTSEYDTTVLACAEGAHVAANDVVATGYRSDDAKTRKTRMDELTGQIEQLQYAWSAASSVYDQAALDSSIADSLSHLSQYLARRDMNSVSDLTPELKGLVLRRTSDAADSASLQLRIDDLQAELATLESQAAGDTSDIRAGTAGTFSAAVDGYEYVLTPDRLMEMTVAQFQSVEPDETDANAIGRL
;
A
#
# COMPACT_ATOMS: atom_id res chain seq x y z
N TYR A 1 23.27 -17.49 -85.83
CA TYR A 1 22.84 -16.46 -84.89
C TYR A 1 22.22 -17.07 -83.61
N PHE A 2 21.31 -18.00 -83.73
CA PHE A 2 20.63 -18.62 -82.57
C PHE A 2 21.60 -19.40 -81.65
N VAL A 3 22.49 -20.21 -82.24
CA VAL A 3 23.48 -21.00 -81.50
C VAL A 3 24.46 -20.09 -80.75
N TYR A 4 24.83 -18.95 -81.33
CA TYR A 4 25.72 -17.99 -80.71
C TYR A 4 25.04 -17.30 -79.48
N ASN A 5 23.77 -16.95 -79.59
CA ASN A 5 23.04 -16.35 -78.48
C ASN A 5 22.81 -17.36 -77.36
N VAL A 6 22.50 -18.61 -77.67
CA VAL A 6 22.35 -19.65 -76.64
C VAL A 6 23.70 -19.95 -75.96
N ALA A 7 24.79 -20.03 -76.71
CA ALA A 7 26.11 -20.21 -76.13
C ALA A 7 26.56 -19.04 -75.24
N SER A 8 26.31 -17.79 -75.69
CA SER A 8 26.65 -16.60 -74.87
C SER A 8 25.83 -16.51 -73.64
N SER A 9 24.56 -16.95 -73.67
CA SER A 9 23.70 -16.98 -72.42
C SER A 9 24.15 -18.05 -71.44
N LEU A 10 24.73 -19.12 -71.89
CA LEU A 10 25.29 -20.19 -70.99
C LEU A 10 26.68 -19.84 -70.44
N TYR A 11 27.43 -18.96 -71.13
CA TYR A 11 28.74 -18.53 -70.65
C TYR A 11 28.75 -17.25 -69.81
N ALA A 12 27.65 -16.51 -69.76
CA ALA A 12 27.48 -15.36 -68.86
C ALA A 12 26.82 -15.81 -67.55
N PRO A 13 27.54 -16.08 -66.49
CA PRO A 13 26.93 -16.44 -65.24
C PRO A 13 26.11 -15.20 -64.77
N LEU A 14 24.83 -15.40 -64.56
CA LEU A 14 23.98 -14.40 -63.91
C LEU A 14 24.54 -14.19 -62.48
N MET A 15 25.23 -13.11 -62.27
CA MET A 15 25.62 -12.70 -60.92
C MET A 15 24.38 -12.21 -60.17
N THR A 16 23.86 -13.06 -59.32
CA THR A 16 22.81 -12.68 -58.37
C THR A 16 23.47 -12.24 -57.09
N ALA A 17 23.20 -11.01 -56.71
CA ALA A 17 23.58 -10.51 -55.38
C ALA A 17 22.36 -10.58 -54.46
N THR A 18 22.52 -11.18 -53.31
CA THR A 18 21.50 -11.15 -52.24
C THR A 18 21.49 -9.74 -51.63
N VAL A 19 20.40 -9.01 -51.87
CA VAL A 19 20.20 -7.72 -51.22
C VAL A 19 19.44 -7.99 -49.94
N THR A 20 20.08 -7.73 -48.82
CA THR A 20 19.42 -7.72 -47.49
C THR A 20 18.96 -6.29 -47.22
N GLN A 21 17.69 -6.14 -46.92
CA GLN A 21 17.17 -4.86 -46.46
C GLN A 21 17.74 -4.64 -45.06
N TYR A 22 18.52 -3.58 -44.89
CA TYR A 22 19.05 -3.14 -43.63
C TYR A 22 18.34 -1.82 -43.24
N GLU A 23 17.55 -1.87 -42.19
CA GLU A 23 17.01 -0.66 -41.59
C GLU A 23 18.08 -0.02 -40.67
N ALA A 24 18.76 0.99 -41.15
CA ALA A 24 19.67 1.78 -40.35
C ALA A 24 18.86 2.81 -39.55
N GLY A 25 18.54 2.48 -38.33
CA GLY A 25 18.02 3.47 -37.37
C GLY A 25 19.17 4.41 -36.94
N ALA A 26 19.11 5.69 -37.29
CA ALA A 26 19.95 6.70 -36.71
C ALA A 26 19.40 6.97 -35.27
N GLY A 27 19.92 6.23 -34.30
CA GLY A 27 19.64 6.47 -32.89
C GLY A 27 20.72 7.38 -32.29
N TYR A 28 20.30 8.26 -31.41
CA TYR A 28 21.21 9.04 -30.55
C TYR A 28 20.84 8.79 -29.09
N TYR A 29 21.83 8.84 -28.24
CA TYR A 29 21.62 8.76 -26.81
C TYR A 29 21.29 10.14 -26.29
N ALA A 30 20.20 10.24 -25.53
CA ALA A 30 19.81 11.46 -24.84
C ALA A 30 19.49 11.15 -23.38
N SER A 31 19.85 12.05 -22.50
CA SER A 31 19.40 12.05 -21.10
C SER A 31 18.19 12.97 -21.01
N GLY A 32 17.20 12.55 -20.23
CA GLY A 32 16.00 13.34 -19.99
C GLY A 32 15.52 13.18 -18.57
N PHE A 33 14.61 14.06 -18.17
CA PHE A 33 13.95 14.03 -16.88
C PHE A 33 12.46 13.84 -17.10
N VAL A 34 11.80 13.20 -16.14
CA VAL A 34 10.35 13.09 -16.11
C VAL A 34 9.86 14.12 -15.11
N VAL A 35 9.14 15.12 -15.58
CA VAL A 35 8.50 16.13 -14.74
C VAL A 35 7.02 15.78 -14.66
N ARG A 36 6.48 15.76 -13.43
CA ARG A 36 5.09 15.46 -13.12
C ARG A 36 4.44 16.66 -12.45
N ALA A 37 3.12 16.72 -12.47
CA ALA A 37 2.38 17.59 -11.57
C ALA A 37 2.34 16.89 -10.21
N GLU A 38 3.02 17.45 -9.25
CA GLU A 38 3.15 16.88 -7.91
C GLU A 38 2.56 17.84 -6.88
N GLU A 39 1.91 17.29 -5.85
CA GLU A 39 1.35 18.03 -4.74
C GLU A 39 2.02 17.57 -3.45
N VAL A 40 2.65 18.49 -2.73
CA VAL A 40 3.28 18.19 -1.44
C VAL A 40 2.19 18.08 -0.38
N VAL A 41 2.21 16.96 0.34
CA VAL A 41 1.35 16.73 1.50
C VAL A 41 2.09 17.14 2.75
N THR A 42 1.52 18.05 3.52
CA THR A 42 2.11 18.60 4.74
C THR A 42 1.31 18.20 5.98
N SER A 43 1.96 18.18 7.14
CA SER A 43 1.36 17.94 8.45
C SER A 43 1.66 19.09 9.38
N GLU A 44 0.67 19.59 10.10
CA GLU A 44 0.86 20.55 11.19
C GLU A 44 1.20 19.87 12.54
N TYR A 45 1.32 18.54 12.53
CA TYR A 45 1.54 17.74 13.73
C TYR A 45 2.99 17.26 13.81
N ASP A 46 3.59 17.36 14.99
CA ASP A 46 4.96 16.89 15.24
C ASP A 46 5.10 15.37 15.07
N THR A 47 4.05 14.62 15.42
CA THR A 47 4.01 13.17 15.26
C THR A 47 2.99 12.81 14.17
N THR A 48 3.47 12.25 13.09
CA THR A 48 2.62 11.81 11.97
C THR A 48 2.93 10.36 11.63
N VAL A 49 1.90 9.56 11.37
CA VAL A 49 2.01 8.17 10.93
C VAL A 49 1.38 8.03 9.57
N LEU A 50 2.15 7.55 8.60
CA LEU A 50 1.67 7.31 7.24
C LEU A 50 0.67 6.15 7.24
N ALA A 51 -0.47 6.35 6.56
CA ALA A 51 -1.51 5.35 6.37
C ALA A 51 -1.33 4.58 5.05
N CYS A 52 -0.59 5.15 4.10
CA CYS A 52 -0.31 4.54 2.80
C CYS A 52 1.17 4.17 2.66
N ALA A 53 1.43 3.15 1.85
CA ALA A 53 2.78 2.70 1.54
C ALA A 53 3.39 3.52 0.39
N GLU A 54 4.72 3.53 0.30
CA GLU A 54 5.44 4.10 -0.85
C GLU A 54 4.97 3.47 -2.16
N GLY A 55 4.65 4.31 -3.15
CA GLY A 55 4.13 3.89 -4.46
C GLY A 55 2.65 3.50 -4.46
N ALA A 56 1.92 3.65 -3.37
CA ALA A 56 0.49 3.35 -3.31
C ALA A 56 -0.31 4.35 -4.16
N HIS A 57 -1.33 3.84 -4.86
CA HIS A 57 -2.32 4.69 -5.51
C HIS A 57 -3.33 5.20 -4.48
N VAL A 58 -3.51 6.50 -4.45
CA VAL A 58 -4.38 7.21 -3.51
C VAL A 58 -5.43 7.98 -4.31
N ALA A 59 -6.69 7.86 -3.93
CA ALA A 59 -7.76 8.68 -4.51
C ALA A 59 -7.84 10.04 -3.80
N ALA A 60 -8.44 11.01 -4.46
CA ALA A 60 -8.71 12.29 -3.82
C ALA A 60 -9.58 12.10 -2.57
N ASN A 61 -9.21 12.77 -1.49
CA ASN A 61 -9.84 12.68 -0.16
C ASN A 61 -9.58 11.36 0.62
N ASP A 62 -8.77 10.45 0.11
CA ASP A 62 -8.30 9.31 0.91
C ASP A 62 -7.35 9.76 2.03
N VAL A 63 -7.30 9.00 3.12
CA VAL A 63 -6.39 9.27 4.24
C VAL A 63 -4.98 8.83 3.86
N VAL A 64 -4.07 9.79 3.80
CA VAL A 64 -2.65 9.58 3.51
C VAL A 64 -1.85 9.34 4.78
N ALA A 65 -2.21 10.06 5.83
CA ALA A 65 -1.53 9.98 7.11
C ALA A 65 -2.47 10.38 8.26
N THR A 66 -2.11 10.00 9.46
CA THR A 66 -2.76 10.45 10.69
C THR A 66 -1.78 11.26 11.52
N GLY A 67 -2.11 12.51 11.77
CA GLY A 67 -1.39 13.40 12.67
C GLY A 67 -1.82 13.21 14.12
N TYR A 68 -0.87 13.23 15.03
CA TYR A 68 -1.09 13.10 16.48
C TYR A 68 -0.60 14.36 17.19
N ARG A 69 -1.42 14.88 18.08
CA ARG A 69 -1.10 16.10 18.85
C ARG A 69 0.09 15.93 19.78
N SER A 70 0.35 14.69 20.22
CA SER A 70 1.47 14.34 21.08
C SER A 70 1.80 12.85 20.99
N ASP A 71 2.96 12.43 21.49
CA ASP A 71 3.32 11.01 21.62
C ASP A 71 2.38 10.25 22.55
N ASP A 72 1.83 10.91 23.56
CA ASP A 72 0.80 10.32 24.42
C ASP A 72 -0.49 10.03 23.65
N ALA A 73 -0.87 10.90 22.70
CA ALA A 73 -2.01 10.69 21.82
C ALA A 73 -1.82 9.44 20.93
N LYS A 74 -0.62 9.27 20.39
CA LYS A 74 -0.24 8.07 19.61
C LYS A 74 -0.29 6.82 20.49
N THR A 75 0.24 6.89 21.70
CA THR A 75 0.23 5.77 22.65
C THR A 75 -1.20 5.39 23.05
N ARG A 76 -2.08 6.38 23.31
CA ARG A 76 -3.50 6.13 23.57
C ARG A 76 -4.18 5.44 22.38
N LYS A 77 -3.94 5.92 21.16
CA LYS A 77 -4.50 5.30 19.94
C LYS A 77 -4.06 3.84 19.82
N THR A 78 -2.78 3.55 19.99
CA THR A 78 -2.26 2.16 19.98
C THR A 78 -2.96 1.31 21.05
N ARG A 79 -3.15 1.85 22.27
CA ARG A 79 -3.87 1.12 23.33
C ARG A 79 -5.34 0.88 23.00
N MET A 80 -6.01 1.84 22.39
CA MET A 80 -7.39 1.70 21.92
C MET A 80 -7.52 0.62 20.85
N ASP A 81 -6.58 0.56 19.90
CA ASP A 81 -6.56 -0.46 18.84
C ASP A 81 -6.31 -1.86 19.42
N GLU A 82 -5.41 -1.99 20.39
CA GLU A 82 -5.19 -3.22 21.15
C GLU A 82 -6.46 -3.69 21.89
N LEU A 83 -7.13 -2.77 22.59
CA LEU A 83 -8.38 -3.08 23.31
C LEU A 83 -9.49 -3.50 22.35
N THR A 84 -9.63 -2.81 21.23
CA THR A 84 -10.61 -3.16 20.19
C THR A 84 -10.37 -4.59 19.69
N GLY A 85 -9.12 -4.92 19.34
CA GLY A 85 -8.77 -6.28 18.93
C GLY A 85 -9.01 -7.34 19.99
N GLN A 86 -8.79 -7.02 21.29
CA GLN A 86 -9.10 -7.95 22.40
C GLN A 86 -10.61 -8.13 22.58
N ILE A 87 -11.38 -7.05 22.47
CA ILE A 87 -12.85 -7.10 22.57
C ILE A 87 -13.42 -7.97 21.45
N GLU A 88 -12.98 -7.77 20.20
CA GLU A 88 -13.42 -8.56 19.05
C GLU A 88 -13.13 -10.06 19.23
N GLN A 89 -11.94 -10.40 19.71
CA GLN A 89 -11.57 -11.79 20.00
C GLN A 89 -12.46 -12.43 21.08
N LEU A 90 -12.73 -11.69 22.17
CA LEU A 90 -13.59 -12.18 23.26
C LEU A 90 -15.05 -12.27 22.82
N GLN A 91 -15.56 -11.32 22.05
CA GLN A 91 -16.92 -11.36 21.47
C GLN A 91 -17.09 -12.55 20.55
N TYR A 92 -16.09 -12.85 19.72
CA TYR A 92 -16.10 -14.03 18.87
C TYR A 92 -16.15 -15.32 19.70
N ALA A 93 -15.32 -15.40 20.75
CA ALA A 93 -15.34 -16.55 21.68
C ALA A 93 -16.68 -16.67 22.39
N TRP A 94 -17.26 -15.56 22.87
CA TRP A 94 -18.56 -15.54 23.56
C TRP A 94 -19.72 -15.91 22.64
N SER A 95 -19.80 -15.35 21.45
CA SER A 95 -20.85 -15.67 20.47
C SER A 95 -20.83 -17.16 20.09
N ALA A 96 -19.65 -17.69 20.08
CA ALA A 96 -19.41 -19.09 19.78
C ALA A 96 -19.72 -20.02 20.97
N ALA A 97 -19.60 -19.56 22.23
CA ALA A 97 -19.94 -20.33 23.43
C ALA A 97 -21.45 -20.50 23.62
N SER A 98 -22.27 -19.64 23.04
CA SER A 98 -23.75 -19.74 23.11
C SER A 98 -24.37 -20.80 22.18
N SER A 99 -23.59 -21.36 21.26
CA SER A 99 -24.03 -22.44 20.38
C SER A 99 -23.49 -23.78 20.88
N VAL A 100 -24.38 -24.76 21.12
CA VAL A 100 -24.02 -26.15 21.50
C VAL A 100 -23.36 -26.81 20.29
N TYR A 101 -22.03 -26.62 20.16
CA TYR A 101 -21.26 -27.32 19.15
C TYR A 101 -20.55 -28.54 19.77
N ASP A 102 -20.55 -29.63 19.04
CA ASP A 102 -19.74 -30.81 19.33
C ASP A 102 -18.25 -30.40 19.28
N GLN A 103 -17.45 -30.80 20.27
CA GLN A 103 -16.01 -30.56 20.33
C GLN A 103 -15.29 -31.05 19.06
N ALA A 104 -15.79 -32.13 18.43
CA ALA A 104 -15.25 -32.63 17.16
C ALA A 104 -15.46 -31.64 15.99
N ALA A 105 -16.60 -30.95 15.93
CA ALA A 105 -16.88 -29.95 14.93
C ALA A 105 -15.98 -28.72 15.12
N LEU A 106 -15.69 -28.35 16.37
CA LEU A 106 -14.79 -27.27 16.71
C LEU A 106 -13.33 -27.57 16.34
N ASP A 107 -12.87 -28.78 16.63
CA ASP A 107 -11.54 -29.25 16.24
C ASP A 107 -11.37 -29.27 14.71
N SER A 108 -12.43 -29.67 13.98
CA SER A 108 -12.43 -29.59 12.50
C SER A 108 -12.31 -28.14 12.00
N SER A 109 -13.10 -27.23 12.58
CA SER A 109 -13.06 -25.83 12.19
C SER A 109 -11.68 -25.18 12.44
N ILE A 110 -11.02 -25.52 13.55
CA ILE A 110 -9.66 -25.08 13.85
C ILE A 110 -8.68 -25.64 12.81
N ALA A 111 -8.77 -26.91 12.46
CA ALA A 111 -7.92 -27.55 11.47
C ALA A 111 -8.09 -26.92 10.07
N ASP A 112 -9.33 -26.63 9.67
CA ASP A 112 -9.64 -25.95 8.41
C ASP A 112 -9.06 -24.53 8.38
N SER A 113 -9.25 -23.75 9.45
CA SER A 113 -8.71 -22.39 9.56
C SER A 113 -7.17 -22.38 9.52
N LEU A 114 -6.51 -23.35 10.17
CA LEU A 114 -5.05 -23.51 10.09
C LEU A 114 -4.59 -23.87 8.67
N SER A 115 -5.35 -24.70 7.97
CA SER A 115 -5.07 -25.04 6.56
C SER A 115 -5.17 -23.80 5.67
N HIS A 116 -6.21 -22.99 5.83
CA HIS A 116 -6.37 -21.73 5.11
C HIS A 116 -5.25 -20.73 5.45
N LEU A 117 -4.89 -20.60 6.72
CA LEU A 117 -3.79 -19.75 7.16
C LEU A 117 -2.47 -20.15 6.48
N SER A 118 -2.18 -21.44 6.42
CA SER A 118 -0.98 -21.94 5.75
C SER A 118 -0.98 -21.66 4.25
N GLN A 119 -2.15 -21.75 3.59
CA GLN A 119 -2.30 -21.40 2.17
C GLN A 119 -2.09 -19.90 1.90
N TYR A 120 -2.65 -19.01 2.75
CA TYR A 120 -2.48 -17.57 2.63
C TYR A 120 -1.01 -17.17 2.85
N LEU A 121 -0.34 -17.76 3.85
CA LEU A 121 1.08 -17.54 4.08
C LEU A 121 1.92 -18.00 2.88
N ALA A 122 1.62 -19.16 2.29
CA ALA A 122 2.32 -19.66 1.11
C ALA A 122 2.13 -18.75 -0.12
N ARG A 123 0.99 -18.07 -0.23
CA ARG A 123 0.68 -17.08 -1.28
C ARG A 123 1.16 -15.68 -0.95
N ARG A 124 1.70 -15.45 0.26
CA ARG A 124 2.08 -14.12 0.80
C ARG A 124 0.92 -13.12 0.86
N ASP A 125 -0.29 -13.61 1.01
CA ASP A 125 -1.50 -12.80 1.16
C ASP A 125 -1.67 -12.41 2.65
N MET A 126 -1.01 -11.32 3.04
CA MET A 126 -0.99 -10.84 4.42
C MET A 126 -2.33 -10.24 4.85
N ASN A 127 -3.13 -9.73 3.92
CA ASN A 127 -4.46 -9.19 4.24
C ASN A 127 -5.38 -10.32 4.72
N SER A 128 -5.49 -11.41 3.95
CA SER A 128 -6.27 -12.58 4.35
C SER A 128 -5.74 -13.26 5.62
N VAL A 129 -4.42 -13.21 5.87
CA VAL A 129 -3.82 -13.66 7.15
C VAL A 129 -4.29 -12.79 8.31
N SER A 130 -4.33 -11.47 8.13
CA SER A 130 -4.78 -10.53 9.16
C SER A 130 -6.25 -10.75 9.51
N ASP A 131 -7.10 -10.97 8.51
CA ASP A 131 -8.54 -11.18 8.69
C ASP A 131 -8.86 -12.52 9.37
N LEU A 132 -8.11 -13.59 9.03
CA LEU A 132 -8.33 -14.92 9.58
C LEU A 132 -7.77 -15.11 11.01
N THR A 133 -6.78 -14.30 11.39
CA THR A 133 -6.11 -14.44 12.70
C THR A 133 -7.06 -14.24 13.90
N PRO A 134 -7.94 -13.22 13.94
CA PRO A 134 -8.90 -13.05 15.03
C PRO A 134 -9.88 -14.21 15.14
N GLU A 135 -10.37 -14.72 14.00
CA GLU A 135 -11.27 -15.87 13.93
C GLU A 135 -10.62 -17.12 14.54
N LEU A 136 -9.40 -17.44 14.12
CA LEU A 136 -8.66 -18.59 14.64
C LEU A 136 -8.40 -18.49 16.14
N LYS A 137 -8.02 -17.28 16.62
CA LYS A 137 -7.84 -17.04 18.06
C LYS A 137 -9.14 -17.23 18.83
N GLY A 138 -10.29 -16.80 18.28
CA GLY A 138 -11.61 -17.01 18.87
C GLY A 138 -11.96 -18.50 18.98
N LEU A 139 -11.71 -19.29 17.93
CA LEU A 139 -11.92 -20.73 17.95
C LEU A 139 -11.06 -21.45 19.01
N VAL A 140 -9.80 -21.07 19.13
CA VAL A 140 -8.88 -21.63 20.13
C VAL A 140 -9.30 -21.27 21.56
N LEU A 141 -9.66 -19.99 21.80
CA LEU A 141 -10.18 -19.56 23.10
C LEU A 141 -11.44 -20.34 23.49
N ARG A 142 -12.34 -20.53 22.53
CA ARG A 142 -13.57 -21.32 22.75
C ARG A 142 -13.27 -22.77 23.13
N ARG A 143 -12.28 -23.40 22.50
CA ARG A 143 -11.89 -24.77 22.83
C ARG A 143 -11.37 -24.92 24.27
N THR A 144 -10.75 -23.86 24.78
CA THR A 144 -10.19 -23.84 26.13
C THR A 144 -11.16 -23.37 27.21
N SER A 145 -12.32 -22.79 26.82
CA SER A 145 -13.32 -22.27 27.75
C SER A 145 -14.40 -23.26 27.98
N ASP A 146 -14.58 -23.69 29.24
CA ASP A 146 -15.75 -24.48 29.66
C ASP A 146 -17.02 -23.61 29.64
N ALA A 147 -18.17 -24.20 29.42
CA ALA A 147 -19.46 -23.52 29.30
C ALA A 147 -19.85 -22.70 30.58
N ALA A 148 -19.16 -22.88 31.70
CA ALA A 148 -19.29 -22.08 32.91
C ALA A 148 -18.73 -20.67 32.78
N ASP A 149 -17.95 -20.37 31.71
CA ASP A 149 -17.18 -19.11 31.56
C ASP A 149 -17.87 -18.03 30.72
N SER A 150 -19.05 -18.29 30.15
CA SER A 150 -19.72 -17.29 29.29
C SER A 150 -20.04 -15.99 30.05
N ALA A 151 -20.40 -16.10 31.32
CA ALA A 151 -20.63 -14.93 32.19
C ALA A 151 -19.35 -14.17 32.53
N SER A 152 -18.25 -14.90 32.75
CA SER A 152 -16.94 -14.28 33.01
C SER A 152 -16.36 -13.63 31.76
N LEU A 153 -16.56 -14.19 30.56
CA LEU A 153 -16.21 -13.59 29.29
C LEU A 153 -16.98 -12.29 29.06
N GLN A 154 -18.31 -12.29 29.33
CA GLN A 154 -19.12 -11.07 29.19
C GLN A 154 -18.63 -9.96 30.12
N LEU A 155 -18.40 -10.27 31.40
CA LEU A 155 -17.84 -9.29 32.36
C LEU A 155 -16.50 -8.74 31.87
N ARG A 156 -15.64 -9.58 31.30
CA ARG A 156 -14.37 -9.13 30.77
C ARG A 156 -14.52 -8.22 29.55
N ILE A 157 -15.48 -8.53 28.66
CA ILE A 157 -15.81 -7.65 27.53
C ILE A 157 -16.31 -6.30 28.02
N ASP A 158 -17.22 -6.29 29.00
CA ASP A 158 -17.78 -5.07 29.56
C ASP A 158 -16.68 -4.17 30.20
N ASP A 159 -15.74 -4.78 30.95
CA ASP A 159 -14.59 -4.08 31.53
C ASP A 159 -13.70 -3.43 30.45
N LEU A 160 -13.34 -4.18 29.40
CA LEU A 160 -12.52 -3.66 28.30
C LEU A 160 -13.24 -2.56 27.51
N GLN A 161 -14.56 -2.69 27.31
CA GLN A 161 -15.37 -1.66 26.67
C GLN A 161 -15.41 -0.37 27.51
N ALA A 162 -15.51 -0.48 28.83
CA ALA A 162 -15.44 0.67 29.73
C ALA A 162 -14.07 1.36 29.69
N GLU A 163 -12.97 0.58 29.66
CA GLU A 163 -11.63 1.12 29.47
C GLU A 163 -11.49 1.84 28.13
N LEU A 164 -11.96 1.22 27.04
CA LEU A 164 -11.95 1.80 25.70
C LEU A 164 -12.73 3.13 25.65
N ALA A 165 -13.97 3.15 26.17
CA ALA A 165 -14.79 4.35 26.21
C ALA A 165 -14.13 5.50 26.98
N THR A 166 -13.40 5.17 28.05
CA THR A 166 -12.63 6.14 28.83
C THR A 166 -11.49 6.74 27.99
N LEU A 167 -10.73 5.91 27.29
CA LEU A 167 -9.67 6.36 26.41
C LEU A 167 -10.20 7.17 25.21
N GLU A 168 -11.32 6.75 24.62
CA GLU A 168 -11.99 7.49 23.53
C GLU A 168 -12.39 8.90 24.00
N SER A 169 -12.95 9.01 25.18
CA SER A 169 -13.31 10.32 25.75
C SER A 169 -12.11 11.24 25.98
N GLN A 170 -10.96 10.67 26.33
CA GLN A 170 -9.70 11.38 26.51
C GLN A 170 -9.03 11.71 25.18
N ALA A 171 -9.24 10.88 24.16
CA ALA A 171 -8.67 11.02 22.83
C ALA A 171 -9.41 12.01 21.92
N ALA A 172 -10.47 12.64 22.41
CA ALA A 172 -11.25 13.60 21.62
C ALA A 172 -10.36 14.76 21.13
N GLY A 173 -10.08 14.80 19.81
CA GLY A 173 -9.21 15.79 19.17
C GLY A 173 -7.71 15.50 19.27
N ASP A 174 -7.30 14.32 19.71
CA ASP A 174 -5.89 13.90 19.74
C ASP A 174 -5.34 13.57 18.37
N THR A 175 -6.19 13.20 17.42
CA THR A 175 -5.81 12.78 16.08
C THR A 175 -6.54 13.57 15.01
N SER A 176 -5.89 13.73 13.87
CA SER A 176 -6.50 14.32 12.67
C SER A 176 -6.05 13.55 11.44
N ASP A 177 -6.99 13.22 10.58
CA ASP A 177 -6.68 12.61 9.29
C ASP A 177 -6.15 13.66 8.33
N ILE A 178 -4.99 13.37 7.74
CA ILE A 178 -4.40 14.13 6.65
C ILE A 178 -4.80 13.43 5.36
N ARG A 179 -5.54 14.17 4.51
CA ARG A 179 -6.15 13.61 3.31
C ARG A 179 -5.49 14.12 2.05
N ALA A 180 -5.50 13.28 1.02
CA ALA A 180 -5.03 13.64 -0.32
C ALA A 180 -5.89 14.76 -0.92
N GLY A 181 -5.26 15.83 -1.39
CA GLY A 181 -5.94 16.89 -2.14
C GLY A 181 -6.35 16.42 -3.53
N THR A 182 -5.47 15.67 -4.17
CA THR A 182 -5.66 15.10 -5.52
C THR A 182 -5.44 13.59 -5.52
N ALA A 183 -5.91 12.92 -6.58
CA ALA A 183 -5.59 11.52 -6.80
C ALA A 183 -4.19 11.40 -7.41
N GLY A 184 -3.38 10.47 -6.88
CA GLY A 184 -2.01 10.30 -7.35
C GLY A 184 -1.36 9.01 -6.87
N THR A 185 -0.06 8.96 -7.01
CA THR A 185 0.79 7.91 -6.43
C THR A 185 1.61 8.53 -5.32
N PHE A 186 1.43 8.03 -4.11
CA PHE A 186 2.12 8.57 -2.93
C PHE A 186 3.61 8.23 -2.94
N SER A 187 4.43 9.23 -2.61
CA SER A 187 5.85 9.06 -2.27
C SER A 187 6.19 9.83 -1.01
N ALA A 188 6.88 9.19 -0.08
CA ALA A 188 7.37 9.85 1.13
C ALA A 188 8.59 10.75 0.87
N ALA A 189 9.20 10.65 -0.30
CA ALA A 189 10.35 11.48 -0.69
C ALA A 189 9.87 12.81 -1.29
N VAL A 190 10.30 13.91 -0.69
CA VAL A 190 10.10 15.28 -1.18
C VAL A 190 11.50 15.85 -1.47
N ASP A 191 11.72 16.32 -2.68
CA ASP A 191 13.07 16.71 -3.15
C ASP A 191 13.21 18.23 -3.40
N GLY A 192 12.14 19.01 -3.20
CA GLY A 192 12.12 20.46 -3.36
C GLY A 192 11.92 20.93 -4.80
N TYR A 193 11.72 20.02 -5.75
CA TYR A 193 11.45 20.39 -7.14
C TYR A 193 9.95 20.47 -7.47
N GLU A 194 9.08 20.04 -6.58
CA GLU A 194 7.63 19.89 -6.79
C GLU A 194 6.95 21.19 -7.21
N TYR A 195 7.42 22.33 -6.68
CA TYR A 195 6.90 23.66 -7.02
C TYR A 195 7.74 24.40 -8.06
N VAL A 196 8.99 23.98 -8.25
CA VAL A 196 9.93 24.66 -9.17
C VAL A 196 9.85 24.08 -10.56
N LEU A 197 9.75 22.75 -10.68
CA LEU A 197 9.66 22.01 -11.94
C LEU A 197 8.26 21.43 -12.15
N THR A 198 7.31 22.29 -12.51
CA THR A 198 5.98 21.84 -12.92
C THR A 198 5.92 21.68 -14.45
N PRO A 199 5.03 20.84 -14.99
CA PRO A 199 4.87 20.67 -16.44
C PRO A 199 4.62 21.98 -17.17
N ASP A 200 3.83 22.90 -16.60
CA ASP A 200 3.53 24.20 -17.19
C ASP A 200 4.77 25.11 -17.24
N ARG A 201 5.51 25.19 -16.14
CA ARG A 201 6.75 25.98 -16.09
C ARG A 201 7.83 25.45 -17.03
N LEU A 202 7.91 24.12 -17.16
CA LEU A 202 8.88 23.49 -18.06
C LEU A 202 8.65 23.88 -19.53
N MET A 203 7.38 24.04 -19.94
CA MET A 203 7.04 24.45 -21.30
C MET A 203 7.47 25.88 -21.64
N GLU A 204 7.67 26.72 -20.63
CA GLU A 204 8.09 28.12 -20.77
C GLU A 204 9.61 28.31 -20.57
N MET A 205 10.30 27.29 -20.02
CA MET A 205 11.73 27.36 -19.72
C MET A 205 12.61 27.16 -20.94
N THR A 206 13.67 27.92 -21.01
CA THR A 206 14.80 27.66 -21.93
C THR A 206 15.72 26.58 -21.33
N VAL A 207 16.52 25.94 -22.17
CA VAL A 207 17.50 24.93 -21.73
C VAL A 207 18.48 25.49 -20.69
N ALA A 208 18.90 26.75 -20.84
CA ALA A 208 19.80 27.39 -19.89
C ALA A 208 19.12 27.59 -18.51
N GLN A 209 17.85 28.00 -18.50
CA GLN A 209 17.09 28.17 -17.26
C GLN A 209 16.89 26.81 -16.58
N PHE A 210 16.55 25.77 -17.35
CA PHE A 210 16.40 24.42 -16.79
C PHE A 210 17.69 23.91 -16.13
N GLN A 211 18.85 24.16 -16.75
CA GLN A 211 20.16 23.76 -16.19
C GLN A 211 20.56 24.51 -14.93
N SER A 212 19.95 25.68 -14.66
CA SER A 212 20.20 26.49 -13.48
C SER A 212 19.13 26.39 -12.41
N VAL A 213 18.18 25.45 -12.56
CA VAL A 213 17.14 25.21 -11.56
C VAL A 213 17.77 24.57 -10.33
N GLU A 214 17.57 25.19 -9.19
CA GLU A 214 17.90 24.64 -7.88
C GLU A 214 16.60 24.25 -7.15
N PRO A 215 16.63 23.20 -6.30
CA PRO A 215 15.48 22.85 -5.50
C PRO A 215 15.18 23.95 -4.48
N ASP A 216 13.90 24.17 -4.19
CA ASP A 216 13.48 24.98 -3.07
C ASP A 216 13.78 24.26 -1.74
N GLU A 217 13.83 25.03 -0.65
CA GLU A 217 13.91 24.45 0.68
C GLU A 217 12.67 23.57 0.91
N THR A 218 12.90 22.30 1.22
CA THR A 218 11.82 21.37 1.55
C THR A 218 11.11 21.85 2.82
N ASP A 219 9.79 21.96 2.77
CA ASP A 219 9.00 22.30 3.94
C ASP A 219 9.28 21.27 5.06
N ALA A 220 9.66 21.77 6.24
CA ALA A 220 9.92 20.91 7.41
C ALA A 220 8.71 20.08 7.81
N ASN A 221 7.51 20.48 7.40
CA ASN A 221 6.24 19.81 7.66
C ASN A 221 5.82 18.87 6.53
N ALA A 222 6.62 18.73 5.47
CA ALA A 222 6.33 17.84 4.37
C ALA A 222 6.43 16.38 4.81
N ILE A 223 5.37 15.60 4.56
CA ILE A 223 5.29 14.16 4.90
C ILE A 223 5.35 13.27 3.66
N GLY A 224 5.25 13.86 2.48
CA GLY A 224 5.30 13.18 1.19
C GLY A 224 4.71 14.01 0.07
N ARG A 225 4.59 13.40 -1.11
CA ARG A 225 3.98 13.99 -2.31
C ARG A 225 3.07 13.00 -3.02
N LEU A 226 2.15 13.53 -3.83
CA LEU A 226 1.23 12.80 -4.69
C LEU A 226 1.49 13.12 -6.15
#